data_1816b8e18c45e2caf41d430a7538b263
#
_entry.id   1816b8e18c45e2caf41d430a7538b263
#
_cell.length_a   1.000
_cell.length_b   1.000
_cell.length_c   1.000
_cell.angle_alpha   90.00
_cell.angle_beta   90.00
_cell.angle_gamma   90.00
#
_symmetry.space_group_name_H-M   'P 1'
#
loop_
_entity.id
_entity.type
_entity.pdbx_description
1 polymer ?
#
loop_
_entity_poly.entity_id
_entity_poly.type
_entity_poly.pdbx_seq_one_letter_code
_entity_poly.pdbx_strand_id
1 'polypeptide(L)'
;MMNDTMRFFFLAFLFVLLFLSEKVQGQAVSWGDQGNGTYINPILNADYSDPDVIRVGDKYYMVCSDFHYIGMPVLESDDMVNWRIISQVYNRFDFPGWDNNENYGGGSWAPAIRFHDGKFWIYFCTPREGLMMSTATD
;
A
#
# COMPACT_ATOMS: atom_id res chain seq x y z
N MET A 1 39.07 -36.54 16.84
CA MET A 1 39.70 -35.26 17.20
C MET A 1 40.08 -34.58 15.93
N MET A 2 39.56 -33.38 15.70
CA MET A 2 39.84 -32.55 14.50
C MET A 2 41.24 -31.96 14.66
N ASN A 3 42.10 -32.14 13.66
CA ASN A 3 43.48 -31.58 13.71
C ASN A 3 43.45 -30.06 13.53
N ASP A 4 44.55 -29.39 13.93
CA ASP A 4 44.63 -27.93 13.96
C ASP A 4 44.45 -27.30 12.57
N THR A 5 44.91 -27.98 11.51
CA THR A 5 44.76 -27.55 10.12
C THR A 5 43.27 -27.53 9.72
N MET A 6 42.50 -28.56 10.11
CA MET A 6 41.07 -28.67 9.81
C MET A 6 40.26 -27.66 10.60
N ARG A 7 40.67 -27.32 11.82
CA ARG A 7 40.08 -26.25 12.62
C ARG A 7 40.32 -24.87 11.99
N PHE A 8 41.50 -24.62 11.47
CA PHE A 8 41.83 -23.38 10.79
C PHE A 8 40.97 -23.20 9.53
N PHE A 9 40.86 -24.21 8.68
CA PHE A 9 39.99 -24.15 7.49
C PHE A 9 38.51 -23.99 7.84
N PHE A 10 38.05 -24.63 8.90
CA PHE A 10 36.67 -24.47 9.35
C PHE A 10 36.40 -23.06 9.86
N LEU A 11 37.28 -22.48 10.65
CA LEU A 11 37.19 -21.10 11.14
C LEU A 11 37.31 -20.08 10.01
N ALA A 12 38.21 -20.30 9.04
CA ALA A 12 38.34 -19.44 7.87
C ALA A 12 37.06 -19.47 6.99
N PHE A 13 36.49 -20.67 6.82
CA PHE A 13 35.23 -20.83 6.08
C PHE A 13 34.03 -20.15 6.79
N LEU A 14 33.95 -20.28 8.12
CA LEU A 14 32.95 -19.62 8.93
C LEU A 14 33.09 -18.09 8.85
N PHE A 15 34.34 -17.59 8.85
CA PHE A 15 34.64 -16.16 8.73
C PHE A 15 34.21 -15.62 7.35
N VAL A 16 34.46 -16.37 6.28
CA VAL A 16 34.03 -16.01 4.92
C VAL A 16 32.52 -15.99 4.81
N LEU A 17 31.80 -16.94 5.44
CA LEU A 17 30.33 -16.96 5.46
C LEU A 17 29.75 -15.75 6.20
N LEU A 18 30.41 -15.25 7.23
CA LEU A 18 29.96 -14.07 7.97
C LEU A 18 30.10 -12.77 7.15
N PHE A 19 31.06 -12.70 6.22
CA PHE A 19 31.21 -11.55 5.32
C PHE A 19 30.33 -11.62 4.07
N LEU A 20 29.79 -12.80 3.73
CA LEU A 20 28.87 -12.98 2.61
C LEU A 20 27.40 -12.68 2.97
N SER A 21 27.12 -12.39 4.24
CA SER A 21 25.80 -11.85 4.62
C SER A 21 25.71 -10.37 4.25
N GLU A 22 25.83 -10.06 2.96
CA GLU A 22 25.28 -8.79 2.49
C GLU A 22 23.81 -8.79 2.84
N LYS A 23 23.43 -7.83 3.67
CA LYS A 23 22.02 -7.54 3.87
C LYS A 23 21.49 -7.22 2.48
N VAL A 24 20.71 -8.14 1.89
CA VAL A 24 19.79 -7.81 0.81
C VAL A 24 18.82 -6.83 1.45
N GLN A 25 19.22 -5.58 1.50
CA GLN A 25 18.31 -4.49 1.78
C GLN A 25 17.49 -4.38 0.53
N GLY A 26 16.32 -5.03 0.53
CA GLY A 26 15.31 -4.80 -0.47
C GLY A 26 15.03 -3.30 -0.43
N GLN A 27 15.67 -2.54 -1.28
CA GLN A 27 15.24 -1.20 -1.58
C GLN A 27 13.84 -1.37 -2.13
N ALA A 28 12.85 -0.89 -1.39
CA ALA A 28 11.56 -0.59 -1.96
C ALA A 28 11.81 0.54 -2.98
N VAL A 29 12.24 0.16 -4.17
CA VAL A 29 12.39 1.11 -5.27
C VAL A 29 10.95 1.49 -5.62
N SER A 30 10.55 2.71 -5.29
CA SER A 30 9.34 3.28 -5.84
C SER A 30 9.44 3.19 -7.35
N TRP A 31 8.46 2.60 -8.00
CA TRP A 31 8.49 2.40 -9.45
C TRP A 31 8.76 3.70 -10.20
N GLY A 32 8.10 4.79 -9.80
CA GLY A 32 8.17 6.08 -10.49
C GLY A 32 9.37 6.92 -10.11
N ASP A 33 9.84 6.86 -8.87
CA ASP A 33 10.93 7.69 -8.36
C ASP A 33 12.29 7.23 -8.92
N GLN A 34 13.04 8.16 -9.50
CA GLN A 34 14.37 7.90 -10.06
C GLN A 34 15.50 8.18 -9.07
N GLY A 35 15.21 8.62 -7.83
CA GLY A 35 16.19 8.90 -6.78
C GLY A 35 17.04 10.16 -7.02
N ASN A 36 16.74 10.95 -8.03
CA ASN A 36 17.50 12.15 -8.42
C ASN A 36 16.64 13.43 -8.46
N GLY A 37 15.44 13.38 -7.87
CA GLY A 37 14.46 14.47 -7.89
C GLY A 37 13.58 14.48 -9.14
N THR A 38 13.64 13.43 -9.97
CA THR A 38 12.75 13.24 -11.11
C THR A 38 11.92 11.97 -10.94
N TYR A 39 10.83 11.86 -11.67
CA TYR A 39 9.99 10.67 -11.69
C TYR A 39 9.54 10.33 -13.13
N ILE A 40 9.09 9.10 -13.31
CA ILE A 40 8.48 8.62 -14.56
C ILE A 40 7.06 8.12 -14.30
N ASN A 41 6.20 8.23 -15.31
CA ASN A 41 4.85 7.67 -15.27
C ASN A 41 4.83 6.23 -15.81
N PRO A 42 3.95 5.36 -15.26
CA PRO A 42 3.09 5.61 -14.10
C PRO A 42 3.92 5.65 -12.79
N ILE A 43 3.58 6.55 -11.87
CA ILE A 43 4.24 6.61 -10.54
C ILE A 43 3.93 5.38 -9.69
N LEU A 44 2.77 4.78 -9.91
CA LEU A 44 2.34 3.52 -9.30
C LEU A 44 2.11 2.49 -10.42
N ASN A 45 2.88 1.41 -10.40
CA ASN A 45 2.75 0.32 -11.38
C ASN A 45 1.76 -0.74 -10.89
N ALA A 46 0.52 -0.32 -10.65
CA ALA A 46 -0.58 -1.16 -10.20
C ALA A 46 -1.92 -0.54 -10.64
N ASP A 47 -3.01 -1.30 -10.50
CA ASP A 47 -4.34 -0.82 -10.80
C ASP A 47 -4.90 0.00 -9.62
N TYR A 48 -4.87 1.32 -9.78
CA TYR A 48 -5.45 2.30 -8.88
C TYR A 48 -6.45 3.15 -9.66
N SER A 49 -7.59 2.52 -10.00
CA SER A 49 -8.65 3.15 -10.80
C SER A 49 -9.36 4.26 -10.03
N ASP A 50 -9.81 5.28 -10.76
CA ASP A 50 -10.62 6.40 -10.26
C ASP A 50 -10.03 7.06 -9.00
N PRO A 51 -8.75 7.45 -9.00
CA PRO A 51 -8.13 8.01 -7.82
C PRO A 51 -8.67 9.39 -7.49
N ASP A 52 -8.93 9.66 -6.21
CA ASP A 52 -9.14 11.00 -5.68
C ASP A 52 -8.09 11.32 -4.63
N VAL A 53 -7.48 12.49 -4.72
CA VAL A 53 -6.34 12.90 -3.89
C VAL A 53 -6.61 14.24 -3.23
N ILE A 54 -6.30 14.34 -1.93
CA ILE A 54 -6.33 15.61 -1.19
C ILE A 54 -5.00 15.86 -0.48
N ARG A 55 -4.73 17.12 -0.18
CA ARG A 55 -3.64 17.52 0.72
C ARG A 55 -4.20 17.94 2.06
N VAL A 56 -3.64 17.39 3.15
CA VAL A 56 -3.94 17.81 4.53
C VAL A 56 -2.62 18.03 5.26
N GLY A 57 -2.37 19.26 5.66
CA GLY A 57 -1.05 19.67 6.19
C GLY A 57 0.05 19.47 5.14
N ASP A 58 1.06 18.70 5.49
CA ASP A 58 2.21 18.40 4.63
C ASP A 58 2.10 17.03 3.93
N LYS A 59 0.97 16.35 4.05
CA LYS A 59 0.72 15.03 3.49
C LYS A 59 -0.33 15.04 2.39
N TYR A 60 -0.20 14.11 1.48
CA TYR A 60 -1.21 13.79 0.47
C TYR A 60 -1.86 12.46 0.80
N TYR A 61 -3.18 12.39 0.62
CA TYR A 61 -3.98 11.19 0.86
C TYR A 61 -4.74 10.84 -0.40
N MET A 62 -4.71 9.57 -0.78
CA MET A 62 -5.37 9.05 -1.97
C MET A 62 -6.26 7.87 -1.62
N VAL A 63 -7.42 7.84 -2.24
CA VAL A 63 -8.32 6.68 -2.29
C VAL A 63 -8.58 6.33 -3.75
N CYS A 64 -8.92 5.06 -4.01
CA CYS A 64 -9.20 4.57 -5.36
C CYS A 64 -10.29 3.49 -5.30
N SER A 65 -10.86 3.17 -6.46
CA SER A 65 -11.82 2.06 -6.58
C SER A 65 -11.22 0.73 -6.11
N ASP A 66 -12.05 -0.10 -5.51
CA ASP A 66 -11.73 -1.47 -5.14
C ASP A 66 -12.78 -2.42 -5.74
N PHE A 67 -12.45 -3.09 -6.83
CA PHE A 67 -13.37 -3.96 -7.58
C PHE A 67 -13.55 -5.35 -6.97
N HIS A 68 -12.85 -5.65 -5.88
CA HIS A 68 -12.82 -7.01 -5.31
C HIS A 68 -13.29 -7.07 -3.86
N TYR A 69 -13.80 -5.97 -3.30
CA TYR A 69 -14.20 -5.86 -1.89
C TYR A 69 -13.08 -6.19 -0.89
N ILE A 70 -11.83 -5.82 -1.21
CA ILE A 70 -10.67 -6.06 -0.34
C ILE A 70 -10.59 -5.01 0.77
N GLY A 71 -11.14 -3.82 0.56
CA GLY A 71 -11.21 -2.82 1.61
C GLY A 71 -11.01 -1.37 1.19
N MET A 72 -10.84 -1.06 -0.06
CA MET A 72 -10.54 0.28 -0.59
C MET A 72 -9.33 0.90 0.12
N PRO A 73 -8.12 0.79 -0.42
CA PRO A 73 -6.91 1.24 0.25
C PRO A 73 -6.88 2.77 0.37
N VAL A 74 -6.40 3.24 1.52
CA VAL A 74 -6.01 4.62 1.74
C VAL A 74 -4.49 4.70 1.65
N LEU A 75 -4.00 5.54 0.76
CA LEU A 75 -2.56 5.75 0.56
C LEU A 75 -2.17 7.14 1.05
N GLU A 76 -0.95 7.23 1.57
CA GLU A 76 -0.33 8.49 2.01
C GLU A 76 0.97 8.71 1.24
N SER A 77 1.28 9.98 0.96
CA SER A 77 2.54 10.40 0.35
C SER A 77 2.99 11.76 0.89
N ASP A 78 4.30 11.99 0.90
CA ASP A 78 4.92 13.27 1.18
C ASP A 78 5.11 14.12 -0.09
N ASP A 79 5.12 13.49 -1.28
CA ASP A 79 5.59 14.10 -2.52
C ASP A 79 4.74 13.80 -3.76
N MET A 80 3.66 13.02 -3.60
CA MET A 80 2.79 12.51 -4.67
C MET A 80 3.48 11.51 -5.64
N VAL A 81 4.69 11.09 -5.34
CA VAL A 81 5.45 10.11 -6.13
C VAL A 81 5.60 8.80 -5.34
N ASN A 82 5.99 8.92 -4.08
CA ASN A 82 6.22 7.82 -3.17
C ASN A 82 4.98 7.59 -2.29
N TRP A 83 4.21 6.57 -2.60
CA TRP A 83 2.97 6.25 -1.92
C TRP A 83 3.09 5.01 -1.05
N ARG A 84 2.45 5.02 0.11
CA ARG A 84 2.32 3.86 1.00
C ARG A 84 0.87 3.64 1.42
N ILE A 85 0.43 2.42 1.45
CA ILE A 85 -0.88 2.07 2.01
C ILE A 85 -0.78 2.21 3.53
N ILE A 86 -1.67 3.01 4.11
CA ILE A 86 -1.72 3.28 5.55
C ILE A 86 -2.94 2.67 6.22
N SER A 87 -4.04 2.49 5.47
CA SER A 87 -5.30 1.98 6.00
C SER A 87 -6.18 1.43 4.89
N GLN A 88 -7.34 0.95 5.27
CA GLN A 88 -8.44 0.58 4.39
C GLN A 88 -9.72 1.27 4.88
N VAL A 89 -10.57 1.69 3.95
CA VAL A 89 -11.82 2.39 4.25
C VAL A 89 -12.81 1.49 4.97
N TYR A 90 -12.79 0.20 4.64
CA TYR A 90 -13.64 -0.82 5.27
C TYR A 90 -12.90 -2.17 5.32
N ASN A 91 -13.27 -3.02 6.28
CA ASN A 91 -12.79 -4.41 6.35
C ASN A 91 -13.88 -5.39 5.91
N ARG A 92 -15.13 -4.99 6.06
CA ARG A 92 -16.31 -5.80 5.77
C ARG A 92 -17.53 -4.91 5.68
N PHE A 93 -18.49 -5.30 4.86
CA PHE A 93 -19.84 -4.73 4.88
C PHE A 93 -20.81 -5.69 5.55
N ASP A 94 -21.81 -5.13 6.22
CA ASP A 94 -22.82 -5.86 6.97
C ASP A 94 -24.13 -5.97 6.17
N PHE A 95 -24.01 -6.38 4.89
CA PHE A 95 -25.18 -6.59 4.04
C PHE A 95 -25.23 -8.03 3.49
N PRO A 96 -26.41 -8.54 3.15
CA PRO A 96 -26.60 -9.90 2.65
C PRO A 96 -25.77 -10.16 1.38
N GLY A 97 -25.13 -11.33 1.33
CA GLY A 97 -24.33 -11.74 0.17
C GLY A 97 -22.88 -11.28 0.19
N TRP A 98 -22.46 -10.50 1.19
CA TRP A 98 -21.05 -10.06 1.32
C TRP A 98 -20.04 -11.22 1.28
N ASP A 99 -20.31 -12.29 2.03
CA ASP A 99 -19.38 -13.41 2.18
C ASP A 99 -19.38 -14.39 1.00
N ASN A 100 -20.27 -14.24 0.03
CA ASN A 100 -20.47 -15.25 -1.01
C ASN A 100 -19.59 -15.07 -2.25
N ASN A 101 -18.78 -14.03 -2.32
CA ASN A 101 -17.95 -13.66 -3.49
C ASN A 101 -18.69 -13.63 -4.84
N GLU A 102 -20.02 -13.66 -4.82
CA GLU A 102 -20.86 -13.62 -6.02
C GLU A 102 -20.75 -12.30 -6.79
N ASN A 103 -20.15 -11.30 -6.16
CA ASN A 103 -20.00 -9.95 -6.69
C ASN A 103 -18.56 -9.64 -7.11
N TYR A 104 -17.74 -10.64 -7.40
CA TYR A 104 -16.42 -10.42 -7.94
C TYR A 104 -16.45 -9.49 -9.16
N GLY A 105 -15.63 -8.43 -9.14
CA GLY A 105 -15.69 -7.36 -10.14
C GLY A 105 -16.77 -6.30 -9.88
N GLY A 106 -17.58 -6.44 -8.82
CA GLY A 106 -18.49 -5.40 -8.33
C GLY A 106 -17.73 -4.33 -7.54
N GLY A 107 -17.48 -4.61 -6.27
CA GLY A 107 -16.67 -3.77 -5.41
C GLY A 107 -17.26 -2.41 -5.05
N SER A 108 -16.39 -1.50 -4.65
CA SER A 108 -16.69 -0.11 -4.34
C SER A 108 -16.01 0.82 -5.33
N TRP A 109 -16.75 1.82 -5.85
CA TRP A 109 -16.35 2.56 -7.03
C TRP A 109 -16.20 4.06 -6.78
N ALA A 110 -15.29 4.67 -7.53
CA ALA A 110 -15.08 6.10 -7.71
C ALA A 110 -15.22 6.88 -6.40
N PRO A 111 -14.35 6.62 -5.41
CA PRO A 111 -14.42 7.29 -4.13
C PRO A 111 -14.07 8.77 -4.25
N ALA A 112 -14.57 9.56 -3.30
CA ALA A 112 -14.19 10.95 -3.11
C ALA A 112 -13.73 11.13 -1.67
N ILE A 113 -12.52 11.64 -1.46
CA ILE A 113 -11.97 11.96 -0.14
C ILE A 113 -12.00 13.45 0.12
N ARG A 114 -12.44 13.88 1.30
CA ARG A 114 -12.44 15.28 1.75
C ARG A 114 -12.01 15.36 3.20
N PHE A 115 -11.42 16.51 3.58
CA PHE A 115 -11.09 16.80 4.97
C PHE A 115 -11.84 18.05 5.41
N HIS A 116 -12.62 17.92 6.47
CA HIS A 116 -13.43 19.01 7.03
C HIS A 116 -13.67 18.79 8.53
N ASP A 117 -13.59 19.86 9.31
CA ASP A 117 -13.78 19.84 10.77
C ASP A 117 -12.94 18.77 11.51
N GLY A 118 -11.65 18.64 11.11
CA GLY A 118 -10.74 17.69 11.72
C GLY A 118 -11.03 16.23 11.40
N LYS A 119 -11.81 15.94 10.37
CA LYS A 119 -12.17 14.59 9.95
C LYS A 119 -11.96 14.40 8.46
N PHE A 120 -11.55 13.19 8.09
CA PHE A 120 -11.65 12.68 6.73
C PHE A 120 -13.05 12.16 6.49
N TRP A 121 -13.56 12.44 5.29
CA TRP A 121 -14.85 12.00 4.78
C TRP A 121 -14.61 11.32 3.46
N ILE A 122 -14.97 10.05 3.35
CA ILE A 122 -14.82 9.26 2.13
C ILE A 122 -16.20 8.80 1.69
N TYR A 123 -16.60 9.23 0.50
CA TYR A 123 -17.82 8.80 -0.17
C TYR A 123 -17.46 7.87 -1.31
N PHE A 124 -18.20 6.80 -1.47
CA PHE A 124 -18.02 5.84 -2.54
C PHE A 124 -19.37 5.16 -2.83
N CYS A 125 -19.48 4.47 -3.94
CA CYS A 125 -20.69 3.71 -4.24
C CYS A 125 -20.37 2.23 -4.45
N THR A 126 -21.38 1.40 -4.16
CA THR A 126 -21.41 0.01 -4.54
C THR A 126 -22.52 -0.20 -5.58
N PRO A 127 -22.40 -1.17 -6.52
CA PRO A 127 -23.35 -1.31 -7.63
C PRO A 127 -24.79 -1.60 -7.20
N ARG A 128 -24.96 -2.20 -6.03
CA ARG A 128 -26.28 -2.66 -5.55
C ARG A 128 -26.81 -1.85 -4.38
N GLU A 129 -25.94 -1.50 -3.43
CA GLU A 129 -26.32 -0.90 -2.16
C GLU A 129 -26.33 0.63 -2.23
N GLY A 130 -25.71 1.20 -3.26
CA GLY A 130 -25.73 2.62 -3.54
C GLY A 130 -24.61 3.40 -2.87
N LEU A 131 -24.89 4.63 -2.42
CA LEU A 131 -23.89 5.55 -1.86
C LEU A 131 -23.58 5.19 -0.41
N MET A 132 -22.28 5.03 -0.16
CA MET A 132 -21.69 4.75 1.14
C MET A 132 -20.85 5.94 1.64
N MET A 133 -20.64 6.01 2.94
CA MET A 133 -19.79 7.00 3.57
C MET A 133 -18.99 6.36 4.71
N SER A 134 -17.70 6.69 4.77
CA SER A 134 -16.83 6.40 5.91
C SER A 134 -16.17 7.66 6.43
N THR A 135 -15.83 7.68 7.73
CA THR A 135 -15.14 8.82 8.36
C THR A 135 -14.02 8.34 9.26
N ALA A 136 -12.94 9.13 9.34
CA ALA A 136 -11.84 8.93 10.27
C ALA A 136 -11.34 10.28 10.80
N THR A 137 -10.70 10.28 11.98
CA THR A 137 -10.09 11.48 12.58
C THR A 137 -8.57 11.51 12.41
N ASP A 138 -7.97 10.38 12.09
CA ASP A 138 -6.54 10.13 11.94
C ASP A 138 -6.26 9.08 10.87
#